data_018cce4c6820bd005cd6df847a03f333
#
_entry.id   018cce4c6820bd005cd6df847a03f333
#
_cell.length_a   1.000
_cell.length_b   1.000
_cell.length_c   1.000
_cell.angle_alpha   90.00
_cell.angle_beta   90.00
_cell.angle_gamma   90.00
#
_symmetry.space_group_name_H-M   'P 1'
#
loop_
_entity.id
_entity.type
_entity.pdbx_description
1 polymer ?
#
loop_
_entity_poly.entity_id
_entity_poly.type
_entity_poly.pdbx_seq_one_letter_code
_entity_poly.pdbx_strand_id
1 'polypeptide(L)'
;CVGITMNSGGCTLNKELLDFFDFDVNAPTVSAYTQQRAKILPEAFEYLFHAFTEENAQTKNLYEGYQLLACDGSNLTIAPNLNDPETLWKSNQLGATGNHLHLNALYDVLNRTYIDALVQTASTYQEHRACIQMIERVTLDKVILIADRGYENYNIMSHAIEKGWKFLFRIKDVHSHGIASGL
;
A
#
# COMPACT_ATOMS: atom_id res chain seq x y z
N CYS A 1 -9.63 6.14 -19.65
CA CYS A 1 -9.43 6.79 -18.34
C CYS A 1 -8.34 6.12 -17.52
N VAL A 2 -8.41 4.80 -17.29
CA VAL A 2 -7.46 4.06 -16.42
C VAL A 2 -6.01 4.27 -16.86
N GLY A 3 -5.69 4.08 -18.15
CA GLY A 3 -4.32 4.23 -18.66
C GLY A 3 -3.70 5.60 -18.38
N ILE A 4 -4.47 6.69 -18.51
CA ILE A 4 -4.00 8.05 -18.22
C ILE A 4 -3.81 8.23 -16.70
N THR A 5 -4.74 7.70 -15.89
CA THR A 5 -4.64 7.80 -14.43
C THR A 5 -3.39 7.08 -13.88
N MET A 6 -3.00 5.95 -14.50
CA MET A 6 -1.83 5.18 -14.10
C MET A 6 -0.49 5.71 -14.63
N ASN A 7 -0.50 6.51 -15.69
CA ASN A 7 0.70 7.04 -16.35
C ASN A 7 0.83 8.55 -16.21
N SER A 8 0.43 9.12 -15.08
CA SER A 8 0.58 10.57 -14.85
C SER A 8 2.05 10.99 -14.88
N GLY A 9 2.41 11.81 -15.87
CA GLY A 9 3.77 12.30 -16.11
C GLY A 9 4.14 13.58 -15.35
N GLY A 10 3.32 14.01 -14.38
CA GLY A 10 3.55 15.25 -13.63
C GLY A 10 3.29 16.53 -14.45
N CYS A 11 2.67 16.42 -15.61
CA CYS A 11 2.23 17.54 -16.44
C CYS A 11 0.78 17.96 -16.10
N THR A 12 0.29 19.02 -16.77
CA THR A 12 -1.13 19.35 -16.67
C THR A 12 -1.97 18.27 -17.31
N LEU A 13 -3.14 17.98 -16.75
CA LEU A 13 -4.05 16.94 -17.27
C LEU A 13 -4.39 17.17 -18.77
N ASN A 14 -4.50 18.42 -19.21
CA ASN A 14 -4.75 18.72 -20.63
C ASN A 14 -3.61 18.23 -21.52
N LYS A 15 -2.36 18.42 -21.08
CA LYS A 15 -1.19 17.94 -21.83
C LYS A 15 -1.12 16.41 -21.83
N GLU A 16 -1.37 15.78 -20.69
CA GLU A 16 -1.40 14.31 -20.58
C GLU A 16 -2.47 13.69 -21.49
N LEU A 17 -3.65 14.33 -21.61
CA LEU A 17 -4.69 13.90 -22.52
C LEU A 17 -4.25 14.01 -23.97
N LEU A 18 -3.68 15.14 -24.37
CA LEU A 18 -3.21 15.35 -25.74
C LEU A 18 -2.09 14.38 -26.09
N ASP A 19 -1.12 14.18 -25.20
CA ASP A 19 -0.02 13.25 -25.40
C ASP A 19 -0.53 11.79 -25.51
N PHE A 20 -1.48 11.39 -24.67
CA PHE A 20 -2.06 10.03 -24.69
C PHE A 20 -2.85 9.73 -25.98
N PHE A 21 -3.52 10.72 -26.55
CA PHE A 21 -4.28 10.61 -27.80
C PHE A 21 -3.50 11.07 -29.02
N ASP A 22 -2.19 11.21 -28.93
CA ASP A 22 -1.30 11.61 -30.02
C ASP A 22 -1.78 12.91 -30.72
N PHE A 23 -2.24 13.88 -29.92
CA PHE A 23 -2.78 15.18 -30.40
C PHE A 23 -3.96 15.04 -31.37
N ASP A 24 -4.73 13.94 -31.30
CA ASP A 24 -5.95 13.78 -32.09
C ASP A 24 -6.96 14.91 -31.79
N VAL A 25 -7.57 15.45 -32.82
CA VAL A 25 -8.61 16.51 -32.70
C VAL A 25 -9.85 16.04 -31.95
N ASN A 26 -10.08 14.73 -31.89
CA ASN A 26 -11.16 14.09 -31.13
C ASN A 26 -10.76 13.72 -29.70
N ALA A 27 -9.57 14.12 -29.22
CA ALA A 27 -9.16 13.88 -27.85
C ALA A 27 -10.21 14.45 -26.88
N PRO A 28 -10.54 13.71 -25.80
CA PRO A 28 -11.55 14.18 -24.87
C PRO A 28 -11.07 15.43 -24.13
N THR A 29 -11.98 16.34 -23.85
CA THR A 29 -11.68 17.50 -23.02
C THR A 29 -11.37 17.09 -21.57
N VAL A 30 -10.63 17.91 -20.82
CA VAL A 30 -10.36 17.71 -19.39
C VAL A 30 -11.65 17.47 -18.60
N SER A 31 -12.71 18.23 -18.90
CA SER A 31 -14.02 18.08 -18.24
C SER A 31 -14.65 16.71 -18.52
N ALA A 32 -14.68 16.30 -19.78
CA ALA A 32 -15.22 14.98 -20.17
C ALA A 32 -14.44 13.85 -19.51
N TYR A 33 -13.11 13.93 -19.53
CA TYR A 33 -12.25 12.95 -18.87
C TYR A 33 -12.54 12.87 -17.36
N THR A 34 -12.60 14.00 -16.65
CA THR A 34 -12.82 14.06 -15.21
C THR A 34 -14.18 13.45 -14.83
N GLN A 35 -15.23 13.77 -15.61
CA GLN A 35 -16.56 13.17 -15.41
C GLN A 35 -16.57 11.65 -15.61
N GLN A 36 -15.85 11.13 -16.61
CA GLN A 36 -15.78 9.69 -16.84
C GLN A 36 -14.89 8.99 -15.81
N ARG A 37 -13.79 9.62 -15.39
CA ARG A 37 -12.91 9.09 -14.33
C ARG A 37 -13.67 8.91 -13.00
N ALA A 38 -14.54 9.86 -12.66
CA ALA A 38 -15.34 9.79 -11.43
C ALA A 38 -16.32 8.59 -11.39
N LYS A 39 -16.55 7.93 -12.52
CA LYS A 39 -17.40 6.73 -12.60
C LYS A 39 -16.62 5.42 -12.39
N ILE A 40 -15.30 5.48 -12.37
CA ILE A 40 -14.46 4.30 -12.14
C ILE A 40 -14.50 4.01 -10.64
N LEU A 41 -14.93 2.81 -10.28
CA LEU A 41 -14.95 2.37 -8.90
C LEU A 41 -13.51 2.09 -8.43
N PRO A 42 -13.17 2.41 -7.17
CA PRO A 42 -11.84 2.14 -6.59
C PRO A 42 -11.42 0.68 -6.73
N GLU A 43 -12.35 -0.25 -6.60
CA GLU A 43 -12.15 -1.69 -6.72
C GLU A 43 -11.59 -2.12 -8.09
N ALA A 44 -11.81 -1.31 -9.13
CA ALA A 44 -11.21 -1.57 -10.45
C ALA A 44 -9.68 -1.45 -10.42
N PHE A 45 -9.14 -0.54 -9.61
CA PHE A 45 -7.69 -0.39 -9.45
C PHE A 45 -7.11 -1.50 -8.57
N GLU A 46 -7.82 -1.92 -7.53
CA GLU A 46 -7.46 -3.08 -6.71
C GLU A 46 -7.41 -4.35 -7.57
N TYR A 47 -8.45 -4.58 -8.39
CA TYR A 47 -8.48 -5.70 -9.33
C TYR A 47 -7.27 -5.68 -10.30
N LEU A 48 -6.98 -4.53 -10.90
CA LEU A 48 -5.84 -4.39 -11.81
C LEU A 48 -4.50 -4.63 -11.13
N PHE A 49 -4.36 -4.16 -9.88
CA PHE A 49 -3.17 -4.40 -9.07
C PHE A 49 -2.97 -5.91 -8.84
N HIS A 50 -3.99 -6.63 -8.40
CA HIS A 50 -3.90 -8.06 -8.17
C HIS A 50 -3.68 -8.85 -9.46
N ALA A 51 -4.41 -8.53 -10.54
CA ALA A 51 -4.21 -9.16 -11.84
C ALA A 51 -2.78 -8.98 -12.37
N PHE A 52 -2.22 -7.77 -12.24
CA PHE A 52 -0.84 -7.50 -12.60
C PHE A 52 0.14 -8.29 -11.73
N THR A 53 -0.10 -8.36 -10.43
CA THR A 53 0.74 -9.09 -9.48
C THR A 53 0.74 -10.58 -9.77
N GLU A 54 -0.43 -11.16 -10.02
CA GLU A 54 -0.60 -12.58 -10.37
C GLU A 54 0.11 -12.93 -11.71
N GLU A 55 -0.06 -12.10 -12.74
CA GLU A 55 0.58 -12.31 -14.04
C GLU A 55 2.11 -12.24 -13.93
N ASN A 56 2.62 -11.40 -13.03
CA ASN A 56 4.06 -11.21 -12.82
C ASN A 56 4.62 -12.01 -11.64
N ALA A 57 3.82 -12.85 -11.00
CA ALA A 57 4.18 -13.63 -9.81
C ALA A 57 5.26 -14.70 -10.04
N GLN A 58 5.83 -14.79 -11.23
CA GLN A 58 6.98 -15.67 -11.50
C GLN A 58 8.18 -15.22 -10.70
N THR A 59 8.23 -15.66 -9.45
CA THR A 59 9.31 -15.40 -8.53
C THR A 59 10.61 -16.00 -9.05
N LYS A 60 11.54 -15.15 -9.38
CA LYS A 60 12.84 -15.55 -9.96
C LYS A 60 13.94 -15.60 -8.92
N ASN A 61 13.88 -14.71 -7.92
CA ASN A 61 14.90 -14.54 -6.91
C ASN A 61 14.37 -14.95 -5.53
N LEU A 62 15.05 -15.91 -4.91
CA LEU A 62 14.74 -16.43 -3.59
C LEU A 62 15.98 -16.36 -2.69
N TYR A 63 15.76 -16.18 -1.40
CA TYR A 63 16.81 -16.34 -0.38
C TYR A 63 16.64 -17.72 0.25
N GLU A 64 17.58 -18.63 -0.03
CA GLU A 64 17.52 -20.03 0.46
C GLU A 64 16.16 -20.72 0.24
N GLY A 65 15.52 -20.44 -0.88
CA GLY A 65 14.21 -20.99 -1.23
C GLY A 65 13.00 -20.24 -0.64
N TYR A 66 13.21 -19.10 0.02
CA TYR A 66 12.15 -18.26 0.58
C TYR A 66 12.02 -16.94 -0.19
N GLN A 67 10.78 -16.44 -0.32
CA GLN A 67 10.53 -15.04 -0.69
C GLN A 67 10.74 -14.15 0.53
N LEU A 68 11.36 -12.99 0.31
CA LEU A 68 11.53 -11.98 1.37
C LEU A 68 10.47 -10.90 1.21
N LEU A 69 9.44 -10.92 2.05
CA LEU A 69 8.36 -9.93 2.02
C LEU A 69 8.55 -8.90 3.14
N ALA A 70 8.76 -7.65 2.78
CA ALA A 70 8.77 -6.54 3.72
C ALA A 70 7.34 -6.00 3.90
N CYS A 71 6.90 -5.83 5.15
CA CYS A 71 5.65 -5.15 5.50
C CYS A 71 5.97 -3.78 6.07
N ASP A 72 5.36 -2.74 5.49
CA ASP A 72 5.49 -1.36 5.99
C ASP A 72 4.23 -0.55 5.69
N GLY A 73 4.03 0.51 6.48
CA GLY A 73 2.95 1.47 6.34
C GLY A 73 3.45 2.87 6.01
N SER A 74 2.70 3.60 5.19
CA SER A 74 3.04 4.96 4.80
C SER A 74 1.81 5.85 4.68
N ASN A 75 1.93 7.10 5.12
CA ASN A 75 0.87 8.09 4.95
C ASN A 75 0.93 8.72 3.56
N LEU A 76 -0.19 8.68 2.86
CA LEU A 76 -0.39 9.32 1.57
C LEU A 76 -1.15 10.63 1.78
N THR A 77 -0.50 11.77 1.60
CA THR A 77 -1.16 13.06 1.62
C THR A 77 -2.04 13.22 0.40
N ILE A 78 -3.31 13.54 0.60
CA ILE A 78 -4.28 13.79 -0.47
C ILE A 78 -4.74 15.24 -0.47
N ALA A 79 -5.51 15.63 -1.50
CA ALA A 79 -6.02 16.99 -1.61
C ALA A 79 -6.84 17.39 -0.38
N PRO A 80 -6.63 18.61 0.17
CA PRO A 80 -7.32 19.04 1.37
C PRO A 80 -8.84 19.09 1.18
N ASN A 81 -9.57 18.42 2.09
CA ASN A 81 -11.03 18.46 2.20
C ASN A 81 -11.43 18.46 3.68
N LEU A 82 -11.68 19.61 4.23
CA LEU A 82 -12.05 19.74 5.66
C LEU A 82 -13.43 19.14 5.99
N ASN A 83 -14.25 18.85 4.97
CA ASN A 83 -15.57 18.22 5.13
C ASN A 83 -15.51 16.68 5.11
N ASP A 84 -14.33 16.11 4.97
CA ASP A 84 -14.12 14.67 4.98
C ASP A 84 -13.47 14.23 6.30
N PRO A 85 -14.26 13.86 7.32
CA PRO A 85 -13.75 13.51 8.65
C PRO A 85 -12.96 12.18 8.66
N GLU A 86 -13.18 11.31 7.66
CA GLU A 86 -12.50 10.01 7.61
C GLU A 86 -11.04 10.12 7.26
N THR A 87 -10.70 11.05 6.38
CA THR A 87 -9.32 11.29 5.96
C THR A 87 -8.66 12.46 6.68
N LEU A 88 -9.44 13.24 7.47
CA LEU A 88 -8.93 14.42 8.17
C LEU A 88 -7.99 14.04 9.30
N TRP A 89 -6.76 14.53 9.22
CA TRP A 89 -5.74 14.40 10.25
C TRP A 89 -5.47 15.76 10.91
N LYS A 90 -5.31 15.76 12.23
CA LYS A 90 -4.98 16.94 13.02
C LYS A 90 -3.71 16.68 13.82
N SER A 91 -2.69 17.51 13.63
CA SER A 91 -1.49 17.47 14.46
C SER A 91 -1.78 18.09 15.83
N ASN A 92 -1.49 17.34 16.88
CA ASN A 92 -1.62 17.81 18.25
C ASN A 92 -0.54 18.85 18.62
N GLN A 93 0.58 18.89 17.90
CA GLN A 93 1.73 19.72 18.25
C GLN A 93 1.83 21.05 17.49
N LEU A 94 1.26 21.16 16.30
CA LEU A 94 1.46 22.32 15.42
C LEU A 94 0.15 22.94 14.91
N GLY A 95 -1.02 22.44 15.31
CA GLY A 95 -2.31 22.89 14.76
C GLY A 95 -2.46 22.66 13.24
N ALA A 96 -1.52 21.95 12.62
CA ALA A 96 -1.60 21.62 11.22
C ALA A 96 -2.70 20.58 10.98
N THR A 97 -3.49 20.80 9.92
CA THR A 97 -4.53 19.89 9.48
C THR A 97 -4.27 19.49 8.03
N GLY A 98 -4.60 18.25 7.69
CA GLY A 98 -4.47 17.74 6.33
C GLY A 98 -5.33 16.51 6.14
N ASN A 99 -5.44 16.03 4.92
CA ASN A 99 -6.13 14.79 4.62
C ASN A 99 -5.11 13.73 4.20
N HIS A 100 -5.23 12.55 4.79
CA HIS A 100 -4.33 11.42 4.56
C HIS A 100 -5.12 10.15 4.33
N LEU A 101 -4.58 9.28 3.49
CA LEU A 101 -4.85 7.85 3.49
C LEU A 101 -3.61 7.14 4.05
N HIS A 102 -3.80 5.98 4.64
CA HIS A 102 -2.72 5.14 5.10
C HIS A 102 -2.60 3.91 4.20
N LEU A 103 -1.47 3.77 3.53
CA LEU A 103 -1.14 2.64 2.68
C LEU A 103 -0.30 1.66 3.49
N ASN A 104 -0.76 0.43 3.62
CA ASN A 104 0.03 -0.71 4.09
C ASN A 104 0.37 -1.58 2.89
N ALA A 105 1.57 -2.12 2.83
CA ALA A 105 2.00 -2.91 1.69
C ALA A 105 2.89 -4.09 2.09
N LEU A 106 2.77 -5.18 1.34
CA LEU A 106 3.73 -6.28 1.31
C LEU A 106 4.55 -6.17 0.02
N TYR A 107 5.85 -6.04 0.19
CA TYR A 107 6.80 -5.84 -0.91
C TYR A 107 7.82 -6.97 -0.97
N ASP A 108 7.93 -7.63 -2.12
CA ASP A 108 8.98 -8.60 -2.38
C ASP A 108 10.31 -7.87 -2.63
N VAL A 109 11.21 -7.96 -1.67
CA VAL A 109 12.49 -7.23 -1.65
C VAL A 109 13.42 -7.66 -2.77
N LEU A 110 13.44 -8.96 -3.09
CA LEU A 110 14.36 -9.52 -4.09
C LEU A 110 13.83 -9.34 -5.52
N ASN A 111 12.54 -9.41 -5.71
CA ASN A 111 11.90 -9.28 -7.02
C ASN A 111 11.40 -7.86 -7.29
N ARG A 112 11.47 -6.97 -6.31
CA ARG A 112 11.11 -5.54 -6.40
C ARG A 112 9.67 -5.33 -6.88
N THR A 113 8.75 -6.12 -6.34
CA THR A 113 7.34 -6.10 -6.71
C THR A 113 6.47 -6.02 -5.46
N TYR A 114 5.41 -5.23 -5.49
CA TYR A 114 4.38 -5.27 -4.48
C TYR A 114 3.55 -6.54 -4.65
N ILE A 115 3.39 -7.30 -3.58
CA ILE A 115 2.60 -8.53 -3.56
C ILE A 115 1.17 -8.24 -3.15
N ASP A 116 1.01 -7.36 -2.18
CA ASP A 116 -0.28 -6.96 -1.65
C ASP A 116 -0.24 -5.55 -1.09
N ALA A 117 -1.39 -4.88 -1.08
CA ALA A 117 -1.53 -3.55 -0.52
C ALA A 117 -2.93 -3.34 0.06
N LEU A 118 -3.02 -2.53 1.12
CA LEU A 118 -4.28 -2.19 1.77
C LEU A 118 -4.29 -0.70 2.13
N VAL A 119 -5.29 0.01 1.62
CA VAL A 119 -5.48 1.44 1.90
C VAL A 119 -6.54 1.60 2.99
N GLN A 120 -6.23 2.39 4.00
CA GLN A 120 -7.11 2.72 5.11
C GLN A 120 -7.27 4.23 5.25
N THR A 121 -8.34 4.67 5.90
CA THR A 121 -8.55 6.09 6.21
C THR A 121 -7.76 6.51 7.44
N ALA A 122 -7.40 7.80 7.54
CA ALA A 122 -6.63 8.33 8.66
C ALA A 122 -7.30 8.14 10.02
N SER A 123 -8.63 8.07 10.06
CA SER A 123 -9.40 7.92 11.29
C SER A 123 -9.41 6.48 11.85
N THR A 124 -9.17 5.48 11.00
CA THR A 124 -9.38 4.06 11.35
C THR A 124 -8.20 3.15 11.02
N TYR A 125 -7.05 3.69 10.59
CA TYR A 125 -5.93 2.83 10.21
C TYR A 125 -5.38 2.03 11.40
N GLN A 126 -5.05 0.79 11.14
CA GLN A 126 -4.47 -0.16 12.09
C GLN A 126 -3.44 -1.02 11.35
N GLU A 127 -2.17 -0.64 11.41
CA GLU A 127 -1.07 -1.30 10.69
C GLU A 127 -0.96 -2.80 11.00
N HIS A 128 -1.07 -3.17 12.29
CA HIS A 128 -1.02 -4.58 12.68
C HIS A 128 -2.14 -5.42 12.08
N ARG A 129 -3.36 -4.88 12.06
CA ARG A 129 -4.50 -5.56 11.47
C ARG A 129 -4.37 -5.66 9.95
N ALA A 130 -3.88 -4.60 9.30
CA ALA A 130 -3.61 -4.61 7.86
C ALA A 130 -2.55 -5.66 7.50
N CYS A 131 -1.47 -5.74 8.27
CA CYS A 131 -0.43 -6.76 8.10
C CYS A 131 -1.01 -8.17 8.19
N ILE A 132 -1.83 -8.46 9.20
CA ILE A 132 -2.49 -9.76 9.38
C ILE A 132 -3.40 -10.08 8.18
N GLN A 133 -4.23 -9.13 7.74
CA GLN A 133 -5.10 -9.32 6.59
C GLN A 133 -4.32 -9.66 5.31
N MET A 134 -3.19 -8.98 5.08
CA MET A 134 -2.31 -9.27 3.94
C MET A 134 -1.64 -10.64 4.08
N ILE A 135 -1.17 -11.03 5.28
CA ILE A 135 -0.64 -12.38 5.54
C ILE A 135 -1.69 -13.43 5.17
N GLU A 136 -2.93 -13.27 5.60
CA GLU A 136 -3.97 -14.26 5.38
C GLU A 136 -4.39 -14.44 3.93
N ARG A 137 -4.49 -13.35 3.16
CA ARG A 137 -4.95 -13.41 1.77
C ARG A 137 -3.88 -13.79 0.76
N VAL A 138 -2.59 -13.59 1.07
CA VAL A 138 -1.49 -13.99 0.20
C VAL A 138 -1.30 -15.51 0.20
N THR A 139 -1.23 -16.14 -0.97
CA THR A 139 -1.19 -17.62 -1.14
C THR A 139 0.21 -18.22 -1.22
N LEU A 140 1.24 -17.50 -0.80
CA LEU A 140 2.63 -17.94 -0.86
C LEU A 140 3.00 -18.81 0.35
N ASP A 141 3.71 -19.92 0.12
CA ASP A 141 4.03 -20.90 1.17
C ASP A 141 5.38 -20.63 1.87
N LYS A 142 6.41 -20.28 1.10
CA LYS A 142 7.78 -20.12 1.62
C LYS A 142 8.15 -18.64 1.71
N VAL A 143 7.79 -18.01 2.80
CA VAL A 143 8.00 -16.59 3.04
C VAL A 143 8.81 -16.36 4.31
N ILE A 144 9.70 -15.36 4.28
CA ILE A 144 10.25 -14.70 5.46
C ILE A 144 9.63 -13.29 5.49
N LEU A 145 8.74 -13.05 6.44
CA LEU A 145 8.14 -11.73 6.66
C LEU A 145 9.14 -10.82 7.39
N ILE A 146 9.45 -9.69 6.81
CA ILE A 146 10.38 -8.69 7.37
C ILE A 146 9.56 -7.46 7.77
N ALA A 147 9.73 -6.98 9.00
CA ALA A 147 9.07 -5.75 9.43
C ALA A 147 9.90 -5.02 10.49
N ASP A 148 9.59 -3.75 10.66
CA ASP A 148 10.27 -2.91 11.63
C ASP A 148 9.75 -3.18 13.07
N ARG A 149 10.30 -2.43 14.06
CA ARG A 149 9.91 -2.53 15.48
C ARG A 149 8.46 -2.09 15.76
N GLY A 150 7.80 -1.40 14.84
CA GLY A 150 6.40 -1.02 14.94
C GLY A 150 5.48 -2.24 14.86
N TYR A 151 5.92 -3.27 14.16
CA TYR A 151 5.18 -4.53 13.96
C TYR A 151 5.51 -5.60 15.03
N GLU A 152 6.24 -5.26 16.08
CA GLU A 152 6.56 -6.15 17.19
C GLU A 152 5.28 -6.53 17.97
N ASN A 153 4.60 -7.59 17.51
CA ASN A 153 3.30 -8.00 18.00
C ASN A 153 3.12 -9.53 17.92
N TYR A 154 2.80 -10.17 19.04
CA TYR A 154 2.61 -11.62 19.10
C TYR A 154 1.51 -12.14 18.17
N ASN A 155 0.45 -11.35 17.93
CA ASN A 155 -0.62 -11.76 17.05
C ASN A 155 -0.15 -11.87 15.60
N ILE A 156 0.65 -10.89 15.12
CA ILE A 156 1.26 -10.96 13.77
C ILE A 156 2.17 -12.19 13.66
N MET A 157 2.99 -12.47 14.69
CA MET A 157 3.87 -13.63 14.72
C MET A 157 3.09 -14.93 14.67
N SER A 158 1.97 -15.04 15.41
CA SER A 158 1.10 -16.21 15.41
C SER A 158 0.51 -16.48 14.03
N HIS A 159 -0.04 -15.46 13.37
CA HIS A 159 -0.59 -15.61 12.01
C HIS A 159 0.49 -16.01 10.99
N ALA A 160 1.70 -15.47 11.09
CA ALA A 160 2.81 -15.90 10.24
C ALA A 160 3.18 -17.38 10.50
N ILE A 161 3.26 -17.81 11.75
CA ILE A 161 3.55 -19.21 12.12
C ILE A 161 2.45 -20.16 11.63
N GLU A 162 1.18 -19.83 11.86
CA GLU A 162 0.03 -20.63 11.41
C GLU A 162 0.02 -20.82 9.89
N LYS A 163 0.49 -19.81 9.15
CA LYS A 163 0.65 -19.87 7.69
C LYS A 163 1.92 -20.63 7.25
N GLY A 164 2.74 -21.08 8.18
CA GLY A 164 4.03 -21.73 7.89
C GLY A 164 5.14 -20.75 7.45
N TRP A 165 4.93 -19.46 7.64
CA TRP A 165 5.93 -18.45 7.32
C TRP A 165 6.96 -18.30 8.43
N LYS A 166 8.17 -17.87 8.07
CA LYS A 166 9.16 -17.34 9.01
C LYS A 166 9.01 -15.83 9.12
N PHE A 167 9.55 -15.24 10.16
CA PHE A 167 9.57 -13.79 10.30
C PHE A 167 10.92 -13.29 10.84
N LEU A 168 11.26 -12.07 10.47
CA LEU A 168 12.42 -11.33 10.93
C LEU A 168 11.96 -9.91 11.30
N PHE A 169 11.75 -9.66 12.60
CA PHE A 169 11.33 -8.36 13.09
C PHE A 169 12.47 -7.66 13.81
N ARG A 170 12.65 -6.39 13.54
CA ARG A 170 13.45 -5.55 14.41
C ARG A 170 12.70 -5.39 15.73
N ILE A 171 13.33 -5.72 16.85
CA ILE A 171 12.72 -5.56 18.17
C ILE A 171 13.08 -4.20 18.77
N LYS A 172 12.25 -3.73 19.71
CA LYS A 172 12.53 -2.55 20.53
C LYS A 172 13.66 -2.86 21.50
N ASP A 173 14.31 -1.81 21.96
CA ASP A 173 15.36 -1.92 22.99
C ASP A 173 14.84 -2.65 24.24
N VAL A 174 15.67 -3.46 24.89
CA VAL A 174 15.35 -4.21 26.11
C VAL A 174 14.90 -3.34 27.27
N HIS A 175 15.28 -2.06 27.26
CA HIS A 175 14.86 -1.07 28.26
C HIS A 175 13.55 -0.35 27.88
N SER A 176 12.93 -0.69 26.74
CA SER A 176 11.64 -0.16 26.29
C SER A 176 10.50 -1.14 26.62
N HIS A 177 9.26 -0.70 26.44
CA HIS A 177 8.08 -1.57 26.60
C HIS A 177 7.84 -2.45 25.35
N GLY A 178 8.83 -3.23 24.93
CA GLY A 178 8.76 -4.20 23.81
C GLY A 178 8.67 -5.63 24.31
N ILE A 179 8.60 -6.58 23.37
CA ILE A 179 8.57 -8.04 23.65
C ILE A 179 9.81 -8.50 24.42
N ALA A 180 10.96 -7.86 24.20
CA ALA A 180 12.22 -8.16 24.86
C ALA A 180 12.42 -7.37 26.17
N SER A 181 11.41 -6.63 26.64
CA SER A 181 11.52 -5.89 27.90
C SER A 181 11.58 -6.88 29.07
N GLY A 182 12.66 -6.84 29.83
CA GLY A 182 12.87 -7.69 31.00
C GLY A 182 13.68 -8.96 30.74
N LEU A 183 14.32 -9.09 29.55
CA LEU A 183 15.36 -10.07 29.30
C LEU A 183 16.68 -9.69 29.97
#